data_d5c5992d8794ca7d32b555a5a6b9600e
#
_entry.id   d5c5992d8794ca7d32b555a5a6b9600e
#
_cell.length_a   1.000
_cell.length_b   1.000
_cell.length_c   1.000
_cell.angle_alpha   90.00
_cell.angle_beta   90.00
_cell.angle_gamma   90.00
#
_symmetry.space_group_name_H-M   'P 1'
#
loop_
_entity.id
_entity.type
_entity.pdbx_description
1 polymer ?
#
loop_
_entity_poly.entity_id
_entity_poly.type
_entity_poly.pdbx_seq_one_letter_code
_entity_poly.pdbx_strand_id
1 'polypeptide(L)'
;MASMVQFNRPDGKAVQGYLAEPAQGAGAPAVVVIQEWWGLNDQIRGVADRLALAGYQALVPDLYRGQSTLDAEEAHHLMTGLDFGDAASQDIRGAVQYLKTRAPKVGVTGFCMGGALTLLALTQSPEIDAATTWYGCPPLEYIDASKIHAPLQGHWATQDEFFSIDTIDALEAKLRAANVGFEFHRYLARHAFANETAVGPRRLPATQFDPVWAQQAWDRTLRFFGRHLG
;
A
#
# COMPACT_ATOMS: atom_id res chain seq x y z
N MET A 1 -2.24 -20.55 2.07
CA MET A 1 -1.17 -20.78 3.10
C MET A 1 -0.31 -19.54 3.16
N ALA A 2 0.33 -19.26 4.31
CA ALA A 2 1.18 -18.08 4.45
C ALA A 2 2.58 -18.47 4.91
N SER A 3 3.62 -17.79 4.38
CA SER A 3 5.03 -18.06 4.70
C SER A 3 5.91 -16.84 4.42
N MET A 4 7.09 -16.80 5.07
CA MET A 4 8.14 -15.89 4.64
C MET A 4 8.80 -16.44 3.38
N VAL A 5 8.97 -15.56 2.39
CA VAL A 5 9.64 -15.86 1.13
C VAL A 5 10.79 -14.90 0.90
N GLN A 6 11.73 -15.29 0.06
CA GLN A 6 12.79 -14.43 -0.42
C GLN A 6 12.60 -14.16 -1.91
N PHE A 7 12.79 -12.92 -2.33
CA PHE A 7 12.76 -12.50 -3.73
C PHE A 7 13.90 -11.51 -4.00
N ASN A 8 14.21 -11.30 -5.27
CA ASN A 8 15.25 -10.37 -5.66
C ASN A 8 14.68 -9.01 -6.05
N ARG A 9 15.37 -7.97 -5.66
CA ARG A 9 15.21 -6.60 -6.15
C ARG A 9 15.76 -6.50 -7.58
N PRO A 10 15.39 -5.46 -8.36
CA PRO A 10 16.00 -5.20 -9.67
C PRO A 10 17.53 -5.08 -9.63
N ASP A 11 18.12 -4.58 -8.54
CA ASP A 11 19.57 -4.49 -8.33
C ASP A 11 20.24 -5.83 -7.95
N GLY A 12 19.46 -6.92 -7.88
CA GLY A 12 19.92 -8.27 -7.57
C GLY A 12 20.04 -8.60 -6.08
N LYS A 13 19.83 -7.63 -5.18
CA LYS A 13 19.85 -7.90 -3.74
C LYS A 13 18.59 -8.67 -3.33
N ALA A 14 18.77 -9.61 -2.39
CA ALA A 14 17.67 -10.37 -1.83
C ALA A 14 16.91 -9.58 -0.75
N VAL A 15 15.59 -9.69 -0.76
CA VAL A 15 14.68 -9.14 0.24
C VAL A 15 13.73 -10.23 0.70
N GLN A 16 13.35 -10.19 1.97
CA GLN A 16 12.31 -11.05 2.51
C GLN A 16 10.93 -10.38 2.42
N GLY A 17 9.88 -11.20 2.42
CA GLY A 17 8.51 -10.72 2.49
C GLY A 17 7.59 -11.81 2.98
N TYR A 18 6.42 -11.41 3.48
CA TYR A 18 5.35 -12.30 3.89
C TYR A 18 4.40 -12.53 2.72
N LEU A 19 4.32 -13.78 2.25
CA LEU A 19 3.42 -14.18 1.17
C LEU A 19 2.23 -14.96 1.74
N ALA A 20 1.03 -14.46 1.53
CA ALA A 20 -0.23 -15.15 1.78
C ALA A 20 -0.83 -15.62 0.43
N GLU A 21 -1.16 -16.89 0.33
CA GLU A 21 -1.68 -17.50 -0.89
C GLU A 21 -3.14 -17.93 -0.72
N PRO A 22 -4.00 -17.66 -1.72
CA PRO A 22 -5.38 -18.11 -1.72
C PRO A 22 -5.48 -19.65 -1.90
N ALA A 23 -6.65 -20.21 -1.64
CA ALA A 23 -6.87 -21.64 -1.79
C ALA A 23 -6.67 -22.14 -3.24
N GLN A 24 -6.90 -21.28 -4.23
CA GLN A 24 -6.66 -21.57 -5.65
C GLN A 24 -5.17 -21.70 -6.01
N GLY A 25 -4.28 -21.21 -5.17
CA GLY A 25 -2.83 -21.28 -5.38
C GLY A 25 -2.31 -20.38 -6.51
N ALA A 26 -1.28 -20.86 -7.19
CA ALA A 26 -0.65 -20.15 -8.31
C ALA A 26 -1.62 -19.89 -9.47
N GLY A 27 -1.47 -18.73 -10.14
CA GLY A 27 -2.34 -18.29 -11.23
C GLY A 27 -3.46 -17.34 -10.79
N ALA A 28 -3.75 -17.24 -9.48
CA ALA A 28 -4.63 -16.20 -8.96
C ALA A 28 -3.99 -14.81 -9.17
N PRO A 29 -4.78 -13.73 -9.37
CA PRO A 29 -4.25 -12.37 -9.41
C PRO A 29 -3.52 -12.04 -8.11
N ALA A 30 -2.59 -11.09 -8.16
CA ALA A 30 -1.72 -10.82 -7.03
C ALA A 30 -1.70 -9.35 -6.63
N VAL A 31 -1.37 -9.08 -5.35
CA VAL A 31 -1.28 -7.74 -4.78
C VAL A 31 -0.04 -7.64 -3.91
N VAL A 32 0.81 -6.65 -4.16
CA VAL A 32 1.83 -6.23 -3.20
C VAL A 32 1.17 -5.34 -2.15
N VAL A 33 1.37 -5.65 -0.88
CA VAL A 33 0.84 -4.90 0.26
C VAL A 33 1.99 -4.15 0.94
N ILE A 34 1.91 -2.82 1.01
CA ILE A 34 2.99 -2.01 1.57
C ILE A 34 2.63 -1.61 3.00
N GLN A 35 3.54 -1.91 3.91
CA GLN A 35 3.43 -1.66 5.34
C GLN A 35 3.24 -0.20 5.71
N GLU A 36 2.66 0.05 6.86
CA GLU A 36 2.74 1.34 7.55
C GLU A 36 4.15 1.53 8.17
N TRP A 37 4.39 2.65 8.80
CA TRP A 37 5.67 2.96 9.44
C TRP A 37 6.08 2.03 10.60
N TRP A 38 5.18 1.14 11.03
CA TRP A 38 5.39 0.16 12.09
C TRP A 38 6.24 -1.05 11.68
N GLY A 39 6.50 -1.23 10.40
CA GLY A 39 7.19 -2.40 9.86
C GLY A 39 6.25 -3.55 9.47
N LEU A 40 6.84 -4.69 9.10
CA LEU A 40 6.11 -5.92 8.75
C LEU A 40 5.62 -6.60 10.02
N ASN A 41 4.56 -6.08 10.64
CA ASN A 41 3.94 -6.57 11.86
C ASN A 41 2.70 -7.44 11.57
N ASP A 42 2.04 -7.93 12.63
CA ASP A 42 0.86 -8.79 12.49
C ASP A 42 -0.34 -8.08 11.87
N GLN A 43 -0.47 -6.77 12.06
CA GLN A 43 -1.54 -5.98 11.45
C GLN A 43 -1.46 -6.04 9.91
N ILE A 44 -0.29 -5.74 9.33
CA ILE A 44 -0.15 -5.74 7.87
C ILE A 44 -0.13 -7.15 7.28
N ARG A 45 0.34 -8.17 8.04
CA ARG A 45 0.17 -9.58 7.68
C ARG A 45 -1.31 -9.95 7.59
N GLY A 46 -2.12 -9.49 8.55
CA GLY A 46 -3.58 -9.67 8.55
C GLY A 46 -4.25 -9.07 7.31
N VAL A 47 -3.76 -7.94 6.78
CA VAL A 47 -4.23 -7.38 5.51
C VAL A 47 -3.93 -8.34 4.35
N ALA A 48 -2.72 -8.89 4.28
CA ALA A 48 -2.35 -9.86 3.25
C ALA A 48 -3.19 -11.15 3.35
N ASP A 49 -3.43 -11.65 4.56
CA ASP A 49 -4.27 -12.82 4.79
C ASP A 49 -5.72 -12.58 4.35
N ARG A 50 -6.28 -11.38 4.60
CA ARG A 50 -7.62 -11.00 4.12
C ARG A 50 -7.69 -10.92 2.59
N LEU A 51 -6.64 -10.45 1.91
CA LEU A 51 -6.55 -10.48 0.45
C LEU A 51 -6.47 -11.92 -0.06
N ALA A 52 -5.73 -12.81 0.62
CA ALA A 52 -5.67 -14.22 0.27
C ALA A 52 -7.04 -14.90 0.41
N LEU A 53 -7.80 -14.59 1.46
CA LEU A 53 -9.18 -15.05 1.61
C LEU A 53 -10.12 -14.52 0.52
N ALA A 54 -9.82 -13.33 -0.02
CA ALA A 54 -10.57 -12.74 -1.14
C ALA A 54 -10.11 -13.24 -2.52
N GLY A 55 -9.13 -14.17 -2.59
CA GLY A 55 -8.71 -14.83 -3.84
C GLY A 55 -7.45 -14.25 -4.48
N TYR A 56 -6.69 -13.40 -3.79
CA TYR A 56 -5.45 -12.81 -4.30
C TYR A 56 -4.21 -13.45 -3.67
N GLN A 57 -3.13 -13.63 -4.42
CA GLN A 57 -1.81 -13.80 -3.82
C GLN A 57 -1.39 -12.44 -3.24
N ALA A 58 -1.01 -12.38 -1.96
CA ALA A 58 -0.65 -11.11 -1.32
C ALA A 58 0.77 -11.18 -0.75
N LEU A 59 1.66 -10.28 -1.18
CA LEU A 59 3.05 -10.21 -0.74
C LEU A 59 3.31 -8.89 -0.02
N VAL A 60 3.75 -8.97 1.23
CA VAL A 60 4.24 -7.81 2.00
C VAL A 60 5.78 -7.81 1.97
N PRO A 61 6.45 -6.94 1.20
CA PRO A 61 7.91 -6.79 1.27
C PRO A 61 8.31 -6.24 2.64
N ASP A 62 9.39 -6.77 3.20
CA ASP A 62 9.95 -6.29 4.46
C ASP A 62 10.89 -5.11 4.20
N LEU A 63 10.36 -3.89 4.29
CA LEU A 63 11.12 -2.67 4.00
C LEU A 63 12.14 -2.34 5.08
N TYR A 64 11.96 -2.85 6.31
CA TYR A 64 12.83 -2.57 7.45
C TYR A 64 13.78 -3.71 7.81
N ARG A 65 13.89 -4.73 6.93
CA ARG A 65 14.87 -5.83 7.07
C ARG A 65 14.78 -6.58 8.41
N GLY A 66 13.56 -6.95 8.80
CA GLY A 66 13.27 -7.71 10.01
C GLY A 66 12.93 -6.85 11.22
N GLN A 67 12.95 -5.52 11.09
CA GLN A 67 12.58 -4.64 12.19
C GLN A 67 11.09 -4.27 12.14
N SER A 68 10.48 -4.21 13.32
CA SER A 68 9.11 -3.71 13.50
C SER A 68 8.96 -3.22 14.93
N THR A 69 8.10 -2.24 15.15
CA THR A 69 7.90 -1.63 16.46
C THR A 69 6.46 -1.24 16.72
N LEU A 70 6.12 -1.02 17.99
CA LEU A 70 4.87 -0.38 18.43
C LEU A 70 5.14 0.96 19.11
N ASP A 71 6.40 1.37 19.21
CA ASP A 71 6.82 2.66 19.73
C ASP A 71 6.91 3.70 18.60
N ALA A 72 6.31 4.89 18.84
CA ALA A 72 6.20 5.92 17.81
C ALA A 72 7.54 6.60 17.48
N GLU A 73 8.43 6.76 18.45
CA GLU A 73 9.74 7.37 18.22
C GLU A 73 10.62 6.42 17.41
N GLU A 74 10.60 5.13 17.75
CA GLU A 74 11.30 4.11 16.97
C GLU A 74 10.73 3.98 15.56
N ALA A 75 9.39 3.98 15.40
CA ALA A 75 8.75 3.96 14.08
C ALA A 75 9.15 5.19 13.23
N HIS A 76 9.20 6.37 13.85
CA HIS A 76 9.68 7.58 13.18
C HIS A 76 11.15 7.45 12.74
N HIS A 77 12.01 6.89 13.60
CA HIS A 77 13.41 6.64 13.27
C HIS A 77 13.56 5.66 12.10
N LEU A 78 12.83 4.55 12.11
CA LEU A 78 12.83 3.57 11.01
C LEU A 78 12.34 4.19 9.69
N MET A 79 11.26 4.96 9.74
CA MET A 79 10.69 5.62 8.56
C MET A 79 11.65 6.68 7.98
N THR A 80 12.27 7.51 8.83
CA THR A 80 13.21 8.55 8.38
C THR A 80 14.53 7.98 7.86
N GLY A 81 14.89 6.78 8.30
CA GLY A 81 16.05 6.03 7.79
C GLY A 81 15.79 5.30 6.49
N LEU A 82 14.54 5.19 6.04
CA LEU A 82 14.19 4.53 4.78
C LEU A 82 14.38 5.48 3.60
N ASP A 83 15.13 5.03 2.60
CA ASP A 83 15.15 5.70 1.29
C ASP A 83 13.88 5.31 0.52
N PHE A 84 12.93 6.25 0.42
CA PHE A 84 11.64 6.04 -0.25
C PHE A 84 11.79 5.79 -1.75
N GLY A 85 12.80 6.39 -2.40
CA GLY A 85 13.10 6.17 -3.80
C GLY A 85 13.62 4.76 -4.05
N ASP A 86 14.56 4.29 -3.22
CA ASP A 86 15.07 2.92 -3.27
C ASP A 86 13.97 1.90 -2.92
N ALA A 87 13.19 2.15 -1.87
CA ALA A 87 12.06 1.28 -1.50
C ALA A 87 11.06 1.11 -2.65
N ALA A 88 10.68 2.21 -3.32
CA ALA A 88 9.73 2.17 -4.44
C ALA A 88 10.32 1.48 -5.68
N SER A 89 11.54 1.87 -6.10
CA SER A 89 12.17 1.40 -7.34
C SER A 89 12.80 0.01 -7.24
N GLN A 90 13.13 -0.42 -6.03
CA GLN A 90 13.83 -1.67 -5.80
C GLN A 90 12.97 -2.67 -5.02
N ASP A 91 12.60 -2.39 -3.76
CA ASP A 91 11.92 -3.37 -2.92
C ASP A 91 10.51 -3.68 -3.43
N ILE A 92 9.70 -2.64 -3.66
CA ILE A 92 8.32 -2.80 -4.11
C ILE A 92 8.30 -3.31 -5.55
N ARG A 93 9.13 -2.76 -6.43
CA ARG A 93 9.24 -3.25 -7.80
C ARG A 93 9.71 -4.70 -7.87
N GLY A 94 10.68 -5.10 -7.05
CA GLY A 94 11.12 -6.50 -6.94
C GLY A 94 9.99 -7.43 -6.51
N ALA A 95 9.15 -6.99 -5.54
CA ALA A 95 7.96 -7.73 -5.13
C ALA A 95 6.93 -7.86 -6.27
N VAL A 96 6.69 -6.78 -7.03
CA VAL A 96 5.85 -6.80 -8.24
C VAL A 96 6.39 -7.79 -9.25
N GLN A 97 7.67 -7.73 -9.58
CA GLN A 97 8.31 -8.62 -10.55
C GLN A 97 8.26 -10.09 -10.09
N TYR A 98 8.49 -10.36 -8.80
CA TYR A 98 8.33 -11.70 -8.23
C TYR A 98 6.90 -12.22 -8.42
N LEU A 99 5.88 -11.42 -8.10
CA LEU A 99 4.48 -11.82 -8.29
C LEU A 99 4.09 -11.97 -9.75
N LYS A 100 4.68 -11.19 -10.68
CA LYS A 100 4.48 -11.34 -12.13
C LYS A 100 4.95 -12.69 -12.68
N THR A 101 5.86 -13.38 -11.99
CA THR A 101 6.22 -14.77 -12.36
C THR A 101 5.16 -15.79 -11.97
N ARG A 102 4.18 -15.41 -11.15
CA ARG A 102 3.18 -16.29 -10.51
C ARG A 102 1.74 -15.93 -10.87
N ALA A 103 1.52 -14.70 -11.33
CA ALA A 103 0.19 -14.14 -11.58
C ALA A 103 0.16 -13.36 -12.89
N PRO A 104 -0.96 -13.39 -13.65
CA PRO A 104 -1.08 -12.65 -14.91
C PRO A 104 -1.11 -11.14 -14.67
N LYS A 105 -1.68 -10.70 -13.55
CA LYS A 105 -1.80 -9.29 -13.16
C LYS A 105 -1.41 -9.09 -11.71
N VAL A 106 -0.77 -7.94 -11.43
CA VAL A 106 -0.28 -7.57 -10.10
C VAL A 106 -0.72 -6.15 -9.76
N GLY A 107 -1.49 -6.04 -8.68
CA GLY A 107 -1.83 -4.76 -8.05
C GLY A 107 -0.87 -4.39 -6.93
N VAL A 108 -0.98 -3.15 -6.48
CA VAL A 108 -0.26 -2.64 -5.30
C VAL A 108 -1.26 -1.94 -4.38
N THR A 109 -1.14 -2.17 -3.08
CA THR A 109 -1.89 -1.42 -2.06
C THR A 109 -0.97 -1.04 -0.91
N GLY A 110 -1.17 0.13 -0.32
CA GLY A 110 -0.36 0.55 0.82
C GLY A 110 -1.09 1.54 1.72
N PHE A 111 -0.68 1.56 2.99
CA PHE A 111 -1.35 2.27 4.07
C PHE A 111 -0.41 3.29 4.71
N CYS A 112 -0.84 4.53 4.97
CA CYS A 112 -0.01 5.58 5.58
C CYS A 112 1.30 5.80 4.78
N MET A 113 2.47 5.55 5.37
CA MET A 113 3.76 5.51 4.67
C MET A 113 3.68 4.64 3.40
N GLY A 114 3.07 3.46 3.50
CA GLY A 114 2.88 2.56 2.37
C GLY A 114 1.95 3.13 1.30
N GLY A 115 1.00 3.99 1.66
CA GLY A 115 0.17 4.72 0.70
C GLY A 115 0.99 5.72 -0.11
N ALA A 116 1.89 6.45 0.55
CA ALA A 116 2.83 7.34 -0.13
C ALA A 116 3.77 6.55 -1.07
N LEU A 117 4.29 5.41 -0.59
CA LEU A 117 5.15 4.53 -1.39
C LEU A 117 4.39 3.89 -2.58
N THR A 118 3.08 3.64 -2.46
CA THR A 118 2.24 3.19 -3.58
C THR A 118 2.24 4.20 -4.73
N LEU A 119 2.08 5.49 -4.43
CA LEU A 119 2.10 6.56 -5.43
C LEU A 119 3.49 6.69 -6.08
N LEU A 120 4.57 6.57 -5.29
CA LEU A 120 5.94 6.57 -5.83
C LEU A 120 6.20 5.35 -6.72
N ALA A 121 5.78 4.15 -6.28
CA ALA A 121 5.94 2.93 -7.06
C ALA A 121 5.24 3.00 -8.43
N LEU A 122 4.06 3.62 -8.51
CA LEU A 122 3.36 3.84 -9.77
C LEU A 122 4.17 4.66 -10.79
N THR A 123 5.02 5.58 -10.34
CA THR A 123 5.87 6.37 -11.22
C THR A 123 7.13 5.62 -11.69
N GLN A 124 7.47 4.50 -11.04
CA GLN A 124 8.75 3.81 -11.24
C GLN A 124 8.61 2.36 -11.70
N SER A 125 7.40 1.80 -11.61
CA SER A 125 7.13 0.39 -11.90
C SER A 125 5.99 0.26 -12.92
N PRO A 126 6.30 0.31 -14.22
CA PRO A 126 5.27 0.21 -15.28
C PRO A 126 4.60 -1.17 -15.33
N GLU A 127 5.12 -2.14 -14.60
CA GLU A 127 4.58 -3.49 -14.48
C GLU A 127 3.32 -3.58 -13.58
N ILE A 128 2.98 -2.52 -12.84
CA ILE A 128 1.80 -2.48 -11.98
C ILE A 128 0.54 -2.35 -12.84
N ASP A 129 -0.45 -3.23 -12.62
CA ASP A 129 -1.70 -3.23 -13.38
C ASP A 129 -2.83 -2.41 -12.73
N ALA A 130 -2.80 -2.22 -11.42
CA ALA A 130 -3.75 -1.38 -10.65
C ALA A 130 -3.16 -1.02 -9.29
N ALA A 131 -3.57 0.10 -8.71
CA ALA A 131 -3.10 0.46 -7.38
C ALA A 131 -4.19 1.06 -6.50
N THR A 132 -4.10 0.82 -5.18
CA THR A 132 -4.92 1.51 -4.18
C THR A 132 -4.03 2.14 -3.11
N THR A 133 -4.26 3.41 -2.79
CA THR A 133 -3.55 4.12 -1.74
C THR A 133 -4.51 4.47 -0.60
N TRP A 134 -4.06 4.31 0.64
CA TRP A 134 -4.84 4.57 1.84
C TRP A 134 -4.15 5.62 2.70
N TYR A 135 -4.79 6.77 2.86
CA TYR A 135 -4.37 7.89 3.72
C TYR A 135 -2.85 8.14 3.74
N GLY A 136 -2.22 8.14 2.56
CA GLY A 136 -0.79 8.41 2.43
C GLY A 136 -0.45 9.02 1.08
N CYS A 137 0.25 10.16 1.09
CA CYS A 137 0.66 10.89 -0.11
C CYS A 137 2.09 11.43 0.09
N PRO A 138 3.02 11.18 -0.82
CA PRO A 138 4.33 11.83 -0.77
C PRO A 138 4.19 13.30 -1.21
N PRO A 139 5.21 14.14 -0.98
CA PRO A 139 5.26 15.47 -1.58
C PRO A 139 5.05 15.38 -3.10
N LEU A 140 4.19 16.25 -3.65
CA LEU A 140 3.70 16.13 -5.02
C LEU A 140 4.78 16.30 -6.09
N GLU A 141 5.89 16.93 -5.76
CA GLU A 141 7.06 17.07 -6.63
C GLU A 141 7.70 15.72 -6.98
N TYR A 142 7.54 14.70 -6.14
CA TYR A 142 8.06 13.36 -6.40
C TYR A 142 7.12 12.49 -7.23
N ILE A 143 5.91 12.95 -7.52
CA ILE A 143 4.93 12.22 -8.34
C ILE A 143 5.01 12.73 -9.78
N ASP A 144 5.69 12.00 -10.65
CA ASP A 144 5.62 12.21 -12.09
C ASP A 144 4.36 11.50 -12.65
N ALA A 145 3.26 12.23 -12.69
CA ALA A 145 1.97 11.68 -13.12
C ALA A 145 1.97 11.21 -14.60
N SER A 146 2.89 11.73 -15.44
CA SER A 146 3.01 11.30 -16.82
C SER A 146 3.50 9.85 -16.99
N LYS A 147 4.09 9.28 -15.94
CA LYS A 147 4.57 7.90 -15.89
C LYS A 147 3.55 6.93 -15.32
N ILE A 148 2.42 7.41 -14.80
CA ILE A 148 1.40 6.57 -14.21
C ILE A 148 0.47 6.07 -15.31
N HIS A 149 0.48 4.77 -15.58
CA HIS A 149 -0.34 4.13 -16.60
C HIS A 149 -1.45 3.24 -16.00
N ALA A 150 -1.23 2.75 -14.78
CA ALA A 150 -2.20 1.92 -14.08
C ALA A 150 -3.34 2.76 -13.47
N PRO A 151 -4.58 2.24 -13.46
CA PRO A 151 -5.67 2.86 -12.72
C PRO A 151 -5.36 2.92 -11.22
N LEU A 152 -5.77 4.02 -10.60
CA LEU A 152 -5.52 4.32 -9.19
C LEU A 152 -6.82 4.52 -8.42
N GLN A 153 -6.94 3.88 -7.26
CA GLN A 153 -7.98 4.20 -6.29
C GLN A 153 -7.35 4.83 -5.03
N GLY A 154 -7.99 5.83 -4.45
CA GLY A 154 -7.53 6.49 -3.22
C GLY A 154 -8.60 6.51 -2.13
N HIS A 155 -8.19 6.25 -0.89
CA HIS A 155 -9.03 6.29 0.31
C HIS A 155 -8.48 7.35 1.28
N TRP A 156 -9.18 8.47 1.42
CA TRP A 156 -8.72 9.66 2.12
C TRP A 156 -9.61 10.01 3.32
N ALA A 157 -8.99 10.30 4.45
CA ALA A 157 -9.67 10.73 5.66
C ALA A 157 -9.80 12.27 5.66
N THR A 158 -11.00 12.81 5.89
CA THR A 158 -11.23 14.26 5.85
C THR A 158 -10.80 14.97 7.14
N GLN A 159 -10.53 14.20 8.20
CA GLN A 159 -10.02 14.70 9.48
C GLN A 159 -8.56 14.26 9.72
N ASP A 160 -7.82 14.03 8.64
CA ASP A 160 -6.42 13.63 8.69
C ASP A 160 -5.53 14.85 9.02
N GLU A 161 -4.75 14.73 10.10
CA GLU A 161 -3.83 15.76 10.55
C GLU A 161 -2.42 15.65 9.88
N PHE A 162 -2.14 14.54 9.17
CA PHE A 162 -0.88 14.30 8.47
C PHE A 162 -0.98 14.64 6.97
N PHE A 163 -2.11 14.33 6.35
CA PHE A 163 -2.34 14.53 4.91
C PHE A 163 -3.63 15.32 4.69
N SER A 164 -3.48 16.62 4.46
CA SER A 164 -4.64 17.52 4.28
C SER A 164 -5.43 17.20 3.01
N ILE A 165 -6.72 17.46 3.03
CA ILE A 165 -7.57 17.33 1.83
C ILE A 165 -7.13 18.27 0.72
N ASP A 166 -6.58 19.45 1.04
CA ASP A 166 -6.04 20.37 0.03
C ASP A 166 -4.87 19.72 -0.76
N THR A 167 -4.02 18.93 -0.09
CA THR A 167 -2.96 18.16 -0.75
C THR A 167 -3.57 17.10 -1.69
N ILE A 168 -4.66 16.45 -1.26
CA ILE A 168 -5.34 15.43 -2.07
C ILE A 168 -6.06 16.06 -3.26
N ASP A 169 -6.65 17.23 -3.11
CA ASP A 169 -7.26 17.99 -4.21
C ASP A 169 -6.20 18.42 -5.24
N ALA A 170 -5.02 18.83 -4.77
CA ALA A 170 -3.89 19.13 -5.67
C ALA A 170 -3.36 17.87 -6.38
N LEU A 171 -3.32 16.72 -5.71
CA LEU A 171 -3.00 15.43 -6.35
C LEU A 171 -4.02 15.08 -7.43
N GLU A 172 -5.32 15.22 -7.15
CA GLU A 172 -6.37 15.02 -8.17
C GLU A 172 -6.16 15.90 -9.40
N ALA A 173 -5.89 17.19 -9.20
CA ALA A 173 -5.64 18.12 -10.29
C ALA A 173 -4.43 17.68 -11.13
N LYS A 174 -3.34 17.23 -10.46
CA LYS A 174 -2.14 16.74 -11.15
C LYS A 174 -2.41 15.46 -11.96
N LEU A 175 -3.17 14.50 -11.41
CA LEU A 175 -3.53 13.26 -12.09
C LEU A 175 -4.45 13.53 -13.29
N ARG A 176 -5.45 14.43 -13.15
CA ARG A 176 -6.35 14.85 -14.25
C ARG A 176 -5.56 15.49 -15.39
N ALA A 177 -4.61 16.39 -15.08
CA ALA A 177 -3.78 17.04 -16.09
C ALA A 177 -2.93 16.06 -16.90
N ALA A 178 -2.56 14.92 -16.30
CA ALA A 178 -1.81 13.84 -16.95
C ALA A 178 -2.71 12.74 -17.57
N ASN A 179 -4.05 12.90 -17.54
CA ASN A 179 -5.03 11.92 -18.02
C ASN A 179 -4.91 10.55 -17.34
N VAL A 180 -4.48 10.49 -16.08
CA VAL A 180 -4.47 9.26 -15.29
C VAL A 180 -5.90 8.89 -14.90
N GLY A 181 -6.27 7.62 -15.07
CA GLY A 181 -7.55 7.09 -14.59
C GLY A 181 -7.50 6.88 -13.07
N PHE A 182 -8.35 7.58 -12.33
CA PHE A 182 -8.42 7.40 -10.88
C PHE A 182 -9.83 7.52 -10.32
N GLU A 183 -10.06 6.94 -9.13
CA GLU A 183 -11.27 7.09 -8.32
C GLU A 183 -10.89 7.35 -6.85
N PHE A 184 -11.21 8.55 -6.34
CA PHE A 184 -10.90 8.94 -4.97
C PHE A 184 -12.15 8.99 -4.11
N HIS A 185 -12.03 8.41 -2.91
CA HIS A 185 -13.10 8.35 -1.91
C HIS A 185 -12.65 9.10 -0.65
N ARG A 186 -13.51 9.97 -0.15
CA ARG A 186 -13.31 10.74 1.09
C ARG A 186 -14.22 10.22 2.17
N TYR A 187 -13.68 10.06 3.37
CA TYR A 187 -14.38 9.51 4.54
C TYR A 187 -14.30 10.50 5.69
N LEU A 188 -15.39 10.68 6.41
CA LEU A 188 -15.38 11.46 7.64
C LEU A 188 -14.68 10.66 8.76
N ALA A 189 -13.39 10.55 8.66
CA ALA A 189 -12.53 9.73 9.51
C ALA A 189 -11.21 10.45 9.81
N ARG A 190 -10.47 9.95 10.80
CA ARG A 190 -9.10 10.35 11.11
C ARG A 190 -8.10 9.49 10.36
N HIS A 191 -6.80 9.87 10.45
CA HIS A 191 -5.70 9.05 9.92
C HIS A 191 -5.75 7.62 10.47
N ALA A 192 -5.27 6.66 9.69
CA ALA A 192 -5.24 5.23 10.02
C ALA A 192 -6.64 4.62 10.32
N PHE A 193 -7.71 5.14 9.70
CA PHE A 193 -9.07 4.65 9.94
C PHE A 193 -9.26 3.17 9.58
N ALA A 194 -8.41 2.60 8.75
CA ALA A 194 -8.45 1.17 8.38
C ALA A 194 -7.50 0.30 9.22
N ASN A 195 -6.74 0.87 10.15
CA ASN A 195 -5.84 0.13 11.02
C ASN A 195 -6.55 -0.22 12.34
N GLU A 196 -6.92 -1.49 12.50
CA GLU A 196 -7.64 -2.01 13.66
C GLU A 196 -6.87 -1.89 14.99
N THR A 197 -5.56 -1.64 14.93
CA THR A 197 -4.73 -1.41 16.13
C THR A 197 -4.73 0.05 16.59
N ALA A 198 -5.26 0.98 15.78
CA ALA A 198 -5.38 2.40 16.13
C ALA A 198 -6.56 2.66 17.09
N VAL A 199 -6.57 1.95 18.23
CA VAL A 199 -7.63 1.99 19.25
C VAL A 199 -7.04 2.14 20.66
N GLY A 200 -7.91 2.56 21.60
CA GLY A 200 -7.55 2.64 23.02
C GLY A 200 -6.62 3.81 23.39
N PRO A 201 -6.14 3.86 24.64
CA PRO A 201 -5.42 5.03 25.17
C PRO A 201 -3.97 5.13 24.66
N ARG A 202 -3.42 4.07 24.07
CA ARG A 202 -2.04 4.05 23.54
C ARG A 202 -1.95 4.45 22.07
N ARG A 203 -3.08 4.68 21.38
CA ARG A 203 -3.05 5.15 19.99
C ARG A 203 -2.49 6.57 19.92
N LEU A 204 -1.90 6.92 18.81
CA LEU A 204 -1.55 8.31 18.53
C LEU A 204 -2.83 9.18 18.46
N PRO A 205 -2.87 10.36 19.07
CA PRO A 205 -4.09 11.18 19.14
C PRO A 205 -4.72 11.48 17.78
N ALA A 206 -3.90 11.69 16.75
CA ALA A 206 -4.33 11.98 15.38
C ALA A 206 -4.84 10.75 14.60
N THR A 207 -4.68 9.53 15.14
CA THR A 207 -5.10 8.28 14.48
C THR A 207 -6.34 7.71 15.15
N GLN A 208 -7.20 7.03 14.37
CA GLN A 208 -8.36 6.34 14.95
C GLN A 208 -8.93 5.32 13.97
N PHE A 209 -9.02 4.05 14.40
CA PHE A 209 -9.75 3.04 13.66
C PHE A 209 -11.25 3.36 13.61
N ASP A 210 -11.83 3.27 12.43
CA ASP A 210 -13.28 3.39 12.20
C ASP A 210 -13.76 2.16 11.43
N PRO A 211 -14.44 1.20 12.10
CA PRO A 211 -14.81 -0.07 11.47
C PRO A 211 -15.79 0.09 10.31
N VAL A 212 -16.63 1.13 10.32
CA VAL A 212 -17.62 1.38 9.25
C VAL A 212 -16.91 1.86 7.98
N TRP A 213 -16.08 2.88 8.12
CA TRP A 213 -15.33 3.41 6.99
C TRP A 213 -14.25 2.45 6.50
N ALA A 214 -13.58 1.73 7.40
CA ALA A 214 -12.63 0.67 7.04
C ALA A 214 -13.28 -0.41 6.18
N GLN A 215 -14.45 -0.92 6.59
CA GLN A 215 -15.15 -1.94 5.82
C GLN A 215 -15.64 -1.41 4.46
N GLN A 216 -16.20 -0.21 4.42
CA GLN A 216 -16.65 0.37 3.16
C GLN A 216 -15.49 0.59 2.16
N ALA A 217 -14.36 1.09 2.65
CA ALA A 217 -13.17 1.28 1.83
C ALA A 217 -12.58 -0.06 1.36
N TRP A 218 -12.58 -1.08 2.20
CA TRP A 218 -12.17 -2.44 1.85
C TRP A 218 -13.04 -3.03 0.73
N ASP A 219 -14.36 -2.93 0.84
CA ASP A 219 -15.28 -3.42 -0.20
C ASP A 219 -15.08 -2.71 -1.53
N ARG A 220 -14.77 -1.40 -1.50
CA ARG A 220 -14.42 -0.62 -2.70
C ARG A 220 -13.12 -1.12 -3.31
N THR A 221 -12.10 -1.37 -2.48
CA THR A 221 -10.81 -1.90 -2.92
C THR A 221 -10.96 -3.27 -3.58
N LEU A 222 -11.71 -4.18 -2.99
CA LEU A 222 -11.94 -5.51 -3.60
C LEU A 222 -12.68 -5.41 -4.94
N ARG A 223 -13.69 -4.53 -5.05
CA ARG A 223 -14.39 -4.30 -6.33
C ARG A 223 -13.46 -3.66 -7.38
N PHE A 224 -12.59 -2.74 -6.96
CA PHE A 224 -11.62 -2.11 -7.84
C PHE A 224 -10.61 -3.14 -8.36
N PHE A 225 -10.01 -3.92 -7.49
CA PHE A 225 -9.09 -4.99 -7.90
C PHE A 225 -9.80 -6.07 -8.73
N GLY A 226 -11.06 -6.43 -8.42
CA GLY A 226 -11.83 -7.36 -9.22
C GLY A 226 -12.07 -6.87 -10.67
N ARG A 227 -12.23 -5.56 -10.88
CA ARG A 227 -12.37 -4.97 -12.24
C ARG A 227 -11.06 -4.95 -13.02
N HIS A 228 -9.93 -4.78 -12.34
CA HIS A 228 -8.65 -4.51 -13.02
C HIS A 228 -7.69 -5.69 -13.01
N LEU A 229 -7.77 -6.57 -12.02
CA LEU A 229 -6.87 -7.71 -11.86
C LEU A 229 -7.55 -9.07 -12.13
N GLY A 230 -8.88 -9.16 -11.89
CA GLY A 230 -9.68 -10.40 -12.02
C GLY A 230 -10.11 -10.76 -13.40
#